data_8c61f8e92e2de835858e4826b7ec07a2
#
_entry.id   8c61f8e92e2de835858e4826b7ec07a2
#
_cell.length_a   1.000
_cell.length_b   1.000
_cell.length_c   1.000
_cell.angle_alpha   90.00
_cell.angle_beta   90.00
_cell.angle_gamma   90.00
#
_symmetry.space_group_name_H-M   'P 1'
#
loop_
_entity.id
_entity.type
_entity.pdbx_description
1 polymer ?
#
loop_
_entity_poly.entity_id
_entity_poly.type
_entity_poly.pdbx_seq_one_letter_code
_entity_poly.pdbx_strand_id
1 'polypeptide(L)'
;MLRVGLTGSIGVGKSFVASVFVELGCHVLDADQTAREVVMPGTPGLKALTDAFGEEILNADGTLNRKQLGAVVFNDESQRQRLNHILHPFIIARQDEIMNAWEAEDPNGIGIIDAALMIESGGYKRFDKLIVVHCRPEVQLERLMLRDKLSRDEALRRINSQMPQEEKQKFADYLIDTSDGFELTRSRSVEIYNQLIRVIRG
;
A
#
# COMPACT_ATOMS: atom_id res chain seq x y z
N MET A 1 13.00 16.30 0.00
CA MET A 1 11.63 15.79 0.28
C MET A 1 11.68 14.73 1.36
N LEU A 2 10.77 14.76 2.34
CA LEU A 2 10.62 13.69 3.32
C LEU A 2 9.83 12.53 2.70
N ARG A 3 10.40 11.33 2.71
CA ARG A 3 9.78 10.12 2.15
C ARG A 3 9.11 9.32 3.25
N VAL A 4 7.80 9.15 3.16
CA VAL A 4 6.98 8.55 4.21
C VAL A 4 6.27 7.30 3.68
N GLY A 5 6.32 6.22 4.44
CA GLY A 5 5.48 5.05 4.23
C GLY A 5 4.16 5.20 4.99
N LEU A 6 3.04 4.92 4.33
CA LEU A 6 1.73 4.81 4.95
C LEU A 6 1.24 3.37 4.81
N THR A 7 0.99 2.70 5.92
CA THR A 7 0.54 1.31 5.92
C THR A 7 -0.56 1.07 6.96
N GLY A 8 -1.14 -0.10 6.91
CA GLY A 8 -2.20 -0.54 7.81
C GLY A 8 -2.95 -1.72 7.21
N SER A 9 -3.51 -2.56 8.06
CA SER A 9 -4.23 -3.77 7.65
C SER A 9 -5.52 -3.44 6.89
N ILE A 10 -6.07 -4.44 6.23
CA ILE A 10 -7.36 -4.31 5.53
C ILE A 10 -8.44 -3.79 6.48
N GLY A 11 -9.28 -2.84 6.05
CA GLY A 11 -10.44 -2.36 6.81
C GLY A 11 -10.14 -1.32 7.90
N VAL A 12 -8.86 -0.94 8.12
CA VAL A 12 -8.50 0.04 9.17
C VAL A 12 -8.74 1.52 8.79
N GLY A 13 -9.23 1.82 7.59
CA GLY A 13 -9.52 3.21 7.20
C GLY A 13 -8.33 3.98 6.60
N LYS A 14 -7.27 3.28 6.14
CA LYS A 14 -6.06 3.86 5.55
C LYS A 14 -6.34 4.84 4.41
N SER A 15 -7.31 4.55 3.52
CA SER A 15 -7.64 5.40 2.38
C SER A 15 -8.20 6.77 2.79
N PHE A 16 -8.94 6.85 3.91
CA PHE A 16 -9.38 8.14 4.44
C PHE A 16 -8.19 8.94 4.98
N VAL A 17 -7.27 8.30 5.68
CA VAL A 17 -6.03 8.94 6.15
C VAL A 17 -5.22 9.46 4.96
N ALA A 18 -5.04 8.65 3.91
CA ALA A 18 -4.37 9.07 2.68
C ALA A 18 -5.02 10.31 2.05
N SER A 19 -6.37 10.36 1.97
CA SER A 19 -7.07 11.53 1.43
C SER A 19 -6.86 12.79 2.27
N VAL A 20 -6.77 12.67 3.59
CA VAL A 20 -6.46 13.81 4.46
C VAL A 20 -5.04 14.34 4.20
N PHE A 21 -4.05 13.48 4.00
CA PHE A 21 -2.70 13.93 3.64
C PHE A 21 -2.65 14.62 2.26
N VAL A 22 -3.43 14.14 1.28
CA VAL A 22 -3.60 14.84 -0.01
C VAL A 22 -4.16 16.24 0.19
N GLU A 23 -5.22 16.40 0.99
CA GLU A 23 -5.83 17.70 1.29
C GLU A 23 -4.86 18.65 2.01
N LEU A 24 -3.91 18.10 2.79
CA LEU A 24 -2.85 18.87 3.47
C LEU A 24 -1.68 19.22 2.57
N GLY A 25 -1.73 18.85 1.28
CA GLY A 25 -0.71 19.15 0.28
C GLY A 25 0.43 18.14 0.18
N CYS A 26 0.31 16.96 0.77
CA CYS A 26 1.27 15.88 0.54
C CYS A 26 1.07 15.25 -0.84
N HIS A 27 2.17 14.84 -1.46
CA HIS A 27 2.14 13.95 -2.61
C HIS A 27 1.87 12.52 -2.14
N VAL A 28 0.84 11.86 -2.65
CA VAL A 28 0.46 10.51 -2.22
C VAL A 28 0.37 9.58 -3.41
N LEU A 29 1.06 8.45 -3.37
CA LEU A 29 1.07 7.38 -4.37
C LEU A 29 0.49 6.10 -3.79
N ASP A 30 -0.54 5.56 -4.43
CA ASP A 30 -1.05 4.22 -4.16
C ASP A 30 -0.15 3.17 -4.80
N ALA A 31 0.48 2.31 -3.99
CA ALA A 31 1.35 1.24 -4.46
C ALA A 31 0.60 0.20 -5.31
N ASP A 32 -0.70 -0.02 -5.06
CA ASP A 32 -1.53 -0.92 -5.87
C ASP A 32 -1.73 -0.36 -7.28
N GLN A 33 -1.84 0.97 -7.42
CA GLN A 33 -1.87 1.62 -8.73
C GLN A 33 -0.54 1.41 -9.47
N THR A 34 0.59 1.64 -8.82
CA THR A 34 1.91 1.40 -9.41
C THR A 34 2.08 -0.05 -9.86
N ALA A 35 1.64 -1.01 -9.04
CA ALA A 35 1.67 -2.44 -9.41
C ALA A 35 0.78 -2.78 -10.62
N ARG A 36 -0.23 -1.96 -10.91
CA ARG A 36 -1.04 -2.09 -12.13
C ARG A 36 -0.35 -1.49 -13.34
N GLU A 37 0.29 -0.34 -13.16
CA GLU A 37 0.99 0.39 -14.24
C GLU A 37 2.15 -0.43 -14.81
N VAL A 38 2.97 -1.05 -13.97
CA VAL A 38 4.16 -1.80 -14.40
C VAL A 38 3.87 -3.08 -15.19
N VAL A 39 2.60 -3.50 -15.26
CA VAL A 39 2.14 -4.66 -16.04
C VAL A 39 1.15 -4.28 -17.15
N MET A 40 1.13 -3.03 -17.57
CA MET A 40 0.37 -2.59 -18.73
C MET A 40 1.02 -3.11 -20.03
N PRO A 41 0.25 -3.26 -21.13
CA PRO A 41 0.79 -3.67 -22.42
C PRO A 41 2.01 -2.83 -22.83
N GLY A 42 3.06 -3.51 -23.28
CA GLY A 42 4.31 -2.86 -23.72
C GLY A 42 5.32 -2.54 -22.59
N THR A 43 4.99 -2.79 -21.32
CA THR A 43 5.92 -2.57 -20.23
C THR A 43 6.92 -3.72 -20.05
N PRO A 44 8.15 -3.42 -19.56
CA PRO A 44 9.13 -4.46 -19.22
C PRO A 44 8.62 -5.43 -18.15
N GLY A 45 7.79 -4.98 -17.20
CA GLY A 45 7.21 -5.80 -16.14
C GLY A 45 6.24 -6.86 -16.70
N LEU A 46 5.36 -6.48 -17.65
CA LEU A 46 4.49 -7.45 -18.31
C LEU A 46 5.31 -8.47 -19.11
N LYS A 47 6.33 -8.01 -19.84
CA LYS A 47 7.23 -8.90 -20.58
C LYS A 47 7.91 -9.91 -19.64
N ALA A 48 8.47 -9.47 -18.52
CA ALA A 48 9.10 -10.34 -17.55
C ALA A 48 8.12 -11.38 -16.96
N LEU A 49 6.84 -11.01 -16.79
CA LEU A 49 5.81 -11.95 -16.35
C LEU A 49 5.50 -12.99 -17.44
N THR A 50 5.36 -12.60 -18.71
CA THR A 50 5.09 -13.53 -19.79
C THR A 50 6.27 -14.47 -20.04
N ASP A 51 7.50 -13.98 -19.94
CA ASP A 51 8.71 -14.82 -20.02
C ASP A 51 8.76 -15.87 -18.88
N ALA A 52 8.19 -15.58 -17.72
CA ALA A 52 8.22 -16.45 -16.54
C ALA A 52 7.02 -17.39 -16.41
N PHE A 53 5.82 -16.94 -16.80
CA PHE A 53 4.55 -17.64 -16.57
C PHE A 53 3.84 -18.08 -17.87
N GLY A 54 4.41 -17.75 -19.04
CA GLY A 54 3.83 -18.09 -20.35
C GLY A 54 2.83 -17.05 -20.85
N GLU A 55 2.48 -17.14 -22.13
CA GLU A 55 1.51 -16.22 -22.78
C GLU A 55 0.06 -16.46 -22.33
N GLU A 56 -0.23 -17.60 -21.73
CA GLU A 56 -1.55 -17.96 -21.20
C GLU A 56 -2.03 -17.02 -20.11
N ILE A 57 -1.13 -16.22 -19.49
CA ILE A 57 -1.51 -15.17 -18.53
C ILE A 57 -1.99 -13.90 -19.21
N LEU A 58 -2.06 -13.84 -20.56
CA LEU A 58 -2.56 -12.68 -21.29
C LEU A 58 -4.00 -12.88 -21.77
N ASN A 59 -4.73 -11.79 -21.89
CA ASN A 59 -5.98 -11.70 -22.62
C ASN A 59 -5.69 -11.57 -24.14
N ALA A 60 -6.71 -11.74 -24.97
CA ALA A 60 -6.59 -11.61 -26.42
C ALA A 60 -6.14 -10.21 -26.90
N ASP A 61 -6.33 -9.18 -26.09
CA ASP A 61 -5.90 -7.79 -26.34
C ASP A 61 -4.49 -7.48 -25.84
N GLY A 62 -3.76 -8.50 -25.35
CA GLY A 62 -2.40 -8.36 -24.82
C GLY A 62 -2.32 -7.79 -23.40
N THR A 63 -3.44 -7.55 -22.74
CA THR A 63 -3.46 -7.14 -21.33
C THR A 63 -3.26 -8.34 -20.40
N LEU A 64 -2.79 -8.10 -19.17
CA LEU A 64 -2.63 -9.15 -18.15
C LEU A 64 -3.98 -9.71 -17.71
N ASN A 65 -4.18 -11.02 -17.87
CA ASN A 65 -5.28 -11.75 -17.29
C ASN A 65 -5.02 -12.04 -15.81
N ARG A 66 -5.41 -11.08 -14.94
CA ARG A 66 -5.20 -11.16 -13.49
C ARG A 66 -5.87 -12.38 -12.86
N LYS A 67 -6.99 -12.84 -13.41
CA LYS A 67 -7.68 -14.04 -12.93
C LYS A 67 -6.87 -15.29 -13.19
N GLN A 68 -6.32 -15.42 -14.42
CA GLN A 68 -5.48 -16.54 -14.80
C GLN A 68 -4.19 -16.57 -13.97
N LEU A 69 -3.45 -15.46 -13.90
CA LEU A 69 -2.25 -15.36 -13.08
C LEU A 69 -2.57 -15.63 -11.60
N GLY A 70 -3.68 -15.08 -11.09
CA GLY A 70 -4.16 -15.34 -9.75
C GLY A 70 -4.38 -16.83 -9.46
N ALA A 71 -4.97 -17.57 -10.41
CA ALA A 71 -5.18 -19.02 -10.27
C ALA A 71 -3.84 -19.80 -10.17
N VAL A 72 -2.80 -19.34 -10.88
CA VAL A 72 -1.46 -19.95 -10.82
C VAL A 72 -0.79 -19.71 -9.46
N VAL A 73 -0.92 -18.50 -8.90
CA VAL A 73 -0.17 -18.09 -7.69
C VAL A 73 -0.94 -18.27 -6.37
N PHE A 74 -2.28 -18.44 -6.43
CA PHE A 74 -3.12 -18.39 -5.24
C PHE A 74 -2.85 -19.56 -4.28
N ASN A 75 -2.66 -20.75 -4.81
CA ASN A 75 -2.45 -21.96 -4.02
C ASN A 75 -0.98 -22.42 -3.94
N ASP A 76 -0.06 -21.64 -4.50
CA ASP A 76 1.37 -21.98 -4.55
C ASP A 76 2.21 -20.82 -4.04
N GLU A 77 2.74 -20.98 -2.83
CA GLU A 77 3.59 -20.00 -2.18
C GLU A 77 4.85 -19.69 -3.00
N SER A 78 5.43 -20.72 -3.65
CA SER A 78 6.65 -20.55 -4.46
C SER A 78 6.37 -19.69 -5.69
N GLN A 79 5.24 -19.89 -6.36
CA GLN A 79 4.81 -19.07 -7.51
C GLN A 79 4.46 -17.64 -7.07
N ARG A 80 3.87 -17.47 -5.89
CA ARG A 80 3.61 -16.13 -5.32
C ARG A 80 4.91 -15.39 -5.03
N GLN A 81 5.89 -16.07 -4.44
CA GLN A 81 7.21 -15.47 -4.20
C GLN A 81 7.94 -15.16 -5.50
N ARG A 82 7.84 -16.04 -6.51
CA ARG A 82 8.40 -15.82 -7.86
C ARG A 82 7.77 -14.59 -8.52
N LEU A 83 6.44 -14.46 -8.49
CA LEU A 83 5.72 -13.28 -8.98
C LEU A 83 6.23 -12.00 -8.32
N ASN A 84 6.30 -12.00 -6.98
CA ASN A 84 6.78 -10.84 -6.23
C ASN A 84 8.23 -10.51 -6.57
N HIS A 85 9.11 -11.51 -6.65
CA HIS A 85 10.51 -11.32 -7.02
C HIS A 85 10.68 -10.67 -8.40
N ILE A 86 9.84 -11.04 -9.37
CA ILE A 86 9.83 -10.47 -10.71
C ILE A 86 9.32 -9.02 -10.69
N LEU A 87 8.22 -8.75 -10.01
CA LEU A 87 7.55 -7.44 -10.11
C LEU A 87 8.13 -6.38 -9.17
N HIS A 88 8.64 -6.74 -7.99
CA HIS A 88 9.14 -5.76 -7.01
C HIS A 88 10.16 -4.78 -7.60
N PRO A 89 11.16 -5.21 -8.40
CA PRO A 89 12.12 -4.26 -8.99
C PRO A 89 11.45 -3.20 -9.88
N PHE A 90 10.46 -3.58 -10.70
CA PHE A 90 9.74 -2.65 -11.57
C PHE A 90 8.85 -1.69 -10.78
N ILE A 91 8.16 -2.21 -9.75
CA ILE A 91 7.32 -1.40 -8.86
C ILE A 91 8.18 -0.37 -8.13
N ILE A 92 9.29 -0.80 -7.55
CA ILE A 92 10.22 0.06 -6.81
C ILE A 92 10.79 1.14 -7.73
N ALA A 93 11.29 0.75 -8.92
CA ALA A 93 11.84 1.71 -9.87
C ALA A 93 10.80 2.76 -10.29
N ARG A 94 9.55 2.35 -10.53
CA ARG A 94 8.47 3.28 -10.88
C ARG A 94 8.11 4.21 -9.73
N GLN A 95 8.06 3.70 -8.50
CA GLN A 95 7.85 4.52 -7.31
C GLN A 95 8.98 5.53 -7.11
N ASP A 96 10.24 5.11 -7.28
CA ASP A 96 11.39 6.00 -7.13
C ASP A 96 11.42 7.09 -8.22
N GLU A 97 11.05 6.76 -9.47
CA GLU A 97 10.88 7.74 -10.55
C GLU A 97 9.87 8.83 -10.16
N ILE A 98 8.69 8.44 -9.67
CA ILE A 98 7.64 9.37 -9.25
C ILE A 98 8.10 10.21 -8.05
N MET A 99 8.69 9.57 -7.03
CA MET A 99 9.18 10.28 -5.85
C MET A 99 10.30 11.28 -6.18
N ASN A 100 11.21 10.93 -7.10
CA ASN A 100 12.27 11.81 -7.55
C ASN A 100 11.71 13.01 -8.35
N ALA A 101 10.66 12.80 -9.15
CA ALA A 101 9.97 13.90 -9.85
C ALA A 101 9.33 14.87 -8.85
N TRP A 102 8.63 14.37 -7.84
CA TRP A 102 8.06 15.21 -6.78
C TRP A 102 9.14 15.95 -5.99
N GLU A 103 10.26 15.28 -5.68
CA GLU A 103 11.36 15.93 -4.96
C GLU A 103 12.02 17.04 -5.75
N ALA A 104 12.06 16.93 -7.10
CA ALA A 104 12.55 18.01 -7.98
C ALA A 104 11.61 19.21 -8.01
N GLU A 105 10.29 18.98 -7.95
CA GLU A 105 9.26 20.03 -7.95
C GLU A 105 9.07 20.65 -6.56
N ASP A 106 9.10 19.85 -5.51
CA ASP A 106 8.88 20.24 -4.10
C ASP A 106 9.92 19.59 -3.17
N PRO A 107 11.16 20.12 -3.12
CA PRO A 107 12.24 19.52 -2.33
C PRO A 107 12.00 19.55 -0.81
N ASN A 108 11.10 20.40 -0.33
CA ASN A 108 10.71 20.49 1.08
C ASN A 108 9.33 19.88 1.37
N GLY A 109 8.75 19.18 0.41
CA GLY A 109 7.47 18.52 0.54
C GLY A 109 7.52 17.17 1.27
N ILE A 110 6.35 16.55 1.38
CA ILE A 110 6.17 15.21 1.91
C ILE A 110 5.66 14.32 0.79
N GLY A 111 6.43 13.27 0.45
CA GLY A 111 6.02 12.21 -0.47
C GLY A 111 5.63 10.95 0.30
N ILE A 112 4.42 10.47 0.10
CA ILE A 112 3.85 9.32 0.79
C ILE A 112 3.61 8.18 -0.20
N ILE A 113 4.08 6.98 0.13
CA ILE A 113 3.66 5.74 -0.55
C ILE A 113 2.71 4.99 0.36
N ASP A 114 1.49 4.76 -0.15
CA ASP A 114 0.43 4.00 0.53
C ASP A 114 0.45 2.54 0.08
N ALA A 115 0.80 1.61 1.00
CA ALA A 115 0.85 0.18 0.72
C ALA A 115 0.46 -0.66 1.93
N ALA A 116 -0.54 -1.55 1.78
CA ALA A 116 -1.03 -2.37 2.89
C ALA A 116 0.00 -3.41 3.39
N LEU A 117 0.83 -3.96 2.51
CA LEU A 117 1.80 -5.01 2.81
C LEU A 117 3.24 -4.51 2.88
N MET A 118 3.42 -3.22 3.20
CA MET A 118 4.73 -2.56 3.21
C MET A 118 5.70 -3.16 4.23
N ILE A 119 5.20 -3.59 5.38
CA ILE A 119 6.02 -4.19 6.44
C ILE A 119 6.36 -5.63 6.08
N GLU A 120 5.37 -6.41 5.66
CA GLU A 120 5.53 -7.83 5.28
C GLU A 120 6.52 -8.01 4.13
N SER A 121 6.55 -7.08 3.18
CA SER A 121 7.49 -7.09 2.06
C SER A 121 8.89 -6.56 2.42
N GLY A 122 9.05 -5.97 3.61
CA GLY A 122 10.28 -5.27 4.01
C GLY A 122 10.48 -3.91 3.34
N GLY A 123 9.50 -3.45 2.55
CA GLY A 123 9.54 -2.20 1.80
C GLY A 123 9.59 -0.93 2.67
N TYR A 124 9.15 -1.04 3.93
CA TYR A 124 9.16 0.08 4.88
C TYR A 124 10.56 0.67 5.12
N LYS A 125 11.63 -0.11 4.94
CA LYS A 125 13.03 0.30 5.14
C LYS A 125 13.52 1.38 4.17
N ARG A 126 12.73 1.68 3.12
CA ARG A 126 13.06 2.68 2.10
C ARG A 126 12.60 4.10 2.47
N PHE A 127 11.88 4.25 3.58
CA PHE A 127 11.26 5.49 4.00
C PHE A 127 11.96 6.08 5.22
N ASP A 128 11.96 7.42 5.31
CA ASP A 128 12.50 8.15 6.45
C ASP A 128 11.60 8.00 7.68
N LYS A 129 10.28 7.89 7.44
CA LYS A 129 9.25 7.73 8.47
C LYS A 129 8.18 6.74 8.04
N LEU A 130 7.61 6.02 9.01
CA LEU A 130 6.52 5.08 8.79
C LEU A 130 5.30 5.45 9.63
N ILE A 131 4.17 5.68 8.96
CA ILE A 131 2.86 5.85 9.58
C ILE A 131 2.12 4.51 9.51
N VAL A 132 1.67 4.01 10.64
CA VAL A 132 0.80 2.83 10.71
C VAL A 132 -0.61 3.25 11.14
N VAL A 133 -1.57 2.98 10.27
CA VAL A 133 -2.99 3.18 10.54
C VAL A 133 -3.56 1.92 11.17
N HIS A 134 -4.29 2.07 12.25
CA HIS A 134 -4.93 0.98 12.96
C HIS A 134 -6.32 1.37 13.46
N CYS A 135 -7.07 0.39 13.95
CA CYS A 135 -8.32 0.60 14.66
C CYS A 135 -8.60 -0.59 15.59
N ARG A 136 -9.62 -0.46 16.45
CA ARG A 136 -10.09 -1.57 17.26
C ARG A 136 -10.52 -2.77 16.39
N PRO A 137 -10.23 -4.01 16.79
CA PRO A 137 -10.52 -5.21 16.01
C PRO A 137 -11.99 -5.35 15.61
N GLU A 138 -12.91 -5.00 16.50
CA GLU A 138 -14.35 -5.03 16.21
C GLU A 138 -14.76 -4.02 15.13
N VAL A 139 -14.15 -2.82 15.14
CA VAL A 139 -14.37 -1.78 14.12
C VAL A 139 -13.81 -2.23 12.77
N GLN A 140 -12.64 -2.86 12.75
CA GLN A 140 -12.05 -3.42 11.55
C GLN A 140 -12.95 -4.45 10.91
N LEU A 141 -13.41 -5.41 11.72
CA LEU A 141 -14.28 -6.50 11.28
C LEU A 141 -15.59 -5.97 10.70
N GLU A 142 -16.26 -5.07 11.43
CA GLU A 142 -17.51 -4.47 11.00
C GLU A 142 -17.35 -3.71 9.66
N ARG A 143 -16.34 -2.86 9.56
CA ARG A 143 -16.04 -2.11 8.33
C ARG A 143 -15.79 -3.02 7.14
N LEU A 144 -15.03 -4.09 7.34
CA LEU A 144 -14.72 -5.03 6.26
C LEU A 144 -15.95 -5.81 5.81
N MET A 145 -16.77 -6.30 6.76
CA MET A 145 -18.04 -6.97 6.45
C MET A 145 -18.99 -6.07 5.65
N LEU A 146 -19.16 -4.82 6.07
CA LEU A 146 -20.05 -3.85 5.40
C LEU A 146 -19.54 -3.47 4.00
N ARG A 147 -18.25 -3.16 3.86
CA ARG A 147 -17.65 -2.72 2.60
C ARG A 147 -17.72 -3.79 1.52
N ASP A 148 -17.35 -5.03 1.87
CA ASP A 148 -17.15 -6.11 0.92
C ASP A 148 -18.33 -7.10 0.91
N LYS A 149 -19.38 -6.86 1.72
CA LYS A 149 -20.57 -7.72 1.90
C LYS A 149 -20.17 -9.16 2.27
N LEU A 150 -19.22 -9.31 3.18
CA LEU A 150 -18.69 -10.59 3.62
C LEU A 150 -19.42 -11.11 4.85
N SER A 151 -19.47 -12.44 4.99
CA SER A 151 -19.75 -13.07 6.27
C SER A 151 -18.61 -12.79 7.28
N ARG A 152 -18.91 -12.96 8.57
CA ARG A 152 -17.92 -12.80 9.64
C ARG A 152 -16.67 -13.65 9.41
N ASP A 153 -16.87 -14.92 9.05
CA ASP A 153 -15.78 -15.88 8.87
C ASP A 153 -14.91 -15.53 7.65
N GLU A 154 -15.50 -15.04 6.57
CA GLU A 154 -14.77 -14.56 5.39
C GLU A 154 -13.96 -13.30 5.71
N ALA A 155 -14.54 -12.35 6.45
CA ALA A 155 -13.83 -11.16 6.88
C ALA A 155 -12.65 -11.50 7.81
N LEU A 156 -12.83 -12.39 8.78
CA LEU A 156 -11.76 -12.86 9.67
C LEU A 156 -10.65 -13.57 8.90
N ARG A 157 -10.97 -14.43 7.91
CA ARG A 157 -9.94 -15.05 7.06
C ARG A 157 -9.10 -14.01 6.33
N ARG A 158 -9.71 -12.93 5.79
CA ARG A 158 -8.96 -11.85 5.14
C ARG A 158 -8.10 -11.06 6.11
N ILE A 159 -8.60 -10.75 7.31
CA ILE A 159 -7.83 -10.07 8.34
C ILE A 159 -6.62 -10.93 8.75
N ASN A 160 -6.85 -12.21 9.01
CA ASN A 160 -5.82 -13.15 9.47
C ASN A 160 -4.80 -13.55 8.36
N SER A 161 -5.06 -13.20 7.10
CA SER A 161 -4.08 -13.39 6.02
C SER A 161 -2.99 -12.32 5.96
N GLN A 162 -3.09 -11.29 6.79
CA GLN A 162 -2.10 -10.22 6.93
C GLN A 162 -1.42 -10.28 8.29
N MET A 163 -0.31 -9.57 8.44
CA MET A 163 0.33 -9.37 9.74
C MET A 163 -0.66 -8.73 10.72
N PRO A 164 -0.76 -9.22 11.97
CA PRO A 164 -1.60 -8.60 13.01
C PRO A 164 -1.29 -7.12 13.20
N GLN A 165 -2.34 -6.31 13.50
CA GLN A 165 -2.19 -4.87 13.66
C GLN A 165 -1.17 -4.52 14.75
N GLU A 166 -1.20 -5.25 15.88
CA GLU A 166 -0.30 -5.06 17.01
C GLU A 166 1.18 -5.27 16.63
N GLU A 167 1.44 -6.21 15.71
CA GLU A 167 2.78 -6.44 15.19
C GLU A 167 3.20 -5.30 14.25
N LYS A 168 2.30 -4.84 13.37
CA LYS A 168 2.59 -3.70 12.48
C LYS A 168 2.89 -2.43 13.27
N GLN A 169 2.17 -2.17 14.36
CA GLN A 169 2.37 -0.98 15.20
C GLN A 169 3.79 -0.89 15.76
N LYS A 170 4.49 -2.01 15.98
CA LYS A 170 5.87 -2.02 16.49
C LYS A 170 6.89 -1.40 15.52
N PHE A 171 6.55 -1.27 14.25
CA PHE A 171 7.42 -0.67 13.23
C PHE A 171 7.19 0.83 13.04
N ALA A 172 6.11 1.38 13.63
CA ALA A 172 5.66 2.73 13.37
C ALA A 172 6.55 3.80 14.03
N ASP A 173 6.89 4.85 13.28
CA ASP A 173 7.28 6.13 13.86
C ASP A 173 6.05 6.90 14.37
N TYR A 174 4.90 6.74 13.66
CA TYR A 174 3.64 7.39 13.99
C TYR A 174 2.46 6.43 13.88
N LEU A 175 1.51 6.56 14.81
CA LEU A 175 0.28 5.76 14.84
C LEU A 175 -0.94 6.64 14.61
N ILE A 176 -1.85 6.19 13.73
CA ILE A 176 -3.17 6.82 13.54
C ILE A 176 -4.25 5.82 13.88
N ASP A 177 -4.91 6.03 15.01
CA ASP A 177 -6.11 5.30 15.38
C ASP A 177 -7.34 5.91 14.71
N THR A 178 -8.06 5.11 13.95
CA THR A 178 -9.27 5.50 13.20
C THR A 178 -10.56 5.01 13.85
N SER A 179 -10.49 4.45 15.05
CA SER A 179 -11.64 3.80 15.71
C SER A 179 -12.81 4.73 15.99
N ASP A 180 -12.52 6.02 16.24
CA ASP A 180 -13.48 6.94 16.85
C ASP A 180 -14.12 7.92 15.83
N GLY A 181 -14.16 7.52 14.55
CA GLY A 181 -14.82 8.27 13.49
C GLY A 181 -13.92 9.20 12.70
N PHE A 182 -14.50 9.86 11.70
CA PHE A 182 -13.75 10.63 10.70
C PHE A 182 -13.13 11.91 11.27
N GLU A 183 -13.82 12.62 12.16
CA GLU A 183 -13.34 13.89 12.73
C GLU A 183 -12.08 13.69 13.56
N LEU A 184 -12.08 12.70 14.47
CA LEU A 184 -10.91 12.40 15.28
C LEU A 184 -9.76 11.83 14.44
N THR A 185 -10.05 11.02 13.44
CA THR A 185 -9.05 10.53 12.50
C THR A 185 -8.38 11.68 11.75
N ARG A 186 -9.17 12.65 11.27
CA ARG A 186 -8.67 13.86 10.62
C ARG A 186 -7.77 14.66 11.56
N SER A 187 -8.22 14.91 12.79
CA SER A 187 -7.44 15.64 13.80
C SER A 187 -6.09 14.99 14.07
N ARG A 188 -6.06 13.66 14.26
CA ARG A 188 -4.83 12.88 14.45
C ARG A 188 -3.91 12.94 13.21
N SER A 189 -4.49 12.88 12.01
CA SER A 189 -3.71 13.00 10.76
C SER A 189 -3.07 14.37 10.60
N VAL A 190 -3.79 15.45 10.92
CA VAL A 190 -3.27 16.84 10.93
C VAL A 190 -2.16 16.99 11.96
N GLU A 191 -2.29 16.40 13.14
CA GLU A 191 -1.25 16.45 14.17
C GLU A 191 0.04 15.78 13.68
N ILE A 192 -0.05 14.60 13.07
CA ILE A 192 1.10 13.90 12.50
C ILE A 192 1.71 14.68 11.34
N TYR A 193 0.90 15.24 10.43
CA TYR A 193 1.38 16.12 9.38
C TYR A 193 2.23 17.27 9.94
N ASN A 194 1.76 17.94 11.01
CA ASN A 194 2.51 19.01 11.65
C ASN A 194 3.84 18.52 12.27
N GLN A 195 3.88 17.29 12.78
CA GLN A 195 5.13 16.68 13.26
C GLN A 195 6.10 16.41 12.11
N LEU A 196 5.63 15.87 10.97
CA LEU A 196 6.44 15.65 9.78
C LEU A 196 7.02 16.95 9.21
N ILE A 197 6.23 18.03 9.18
CA ILE A 197 6.72 19.37 8.77
C ILE A 197 7.85 19.86 9.68
N ARG A 198 7.80 19.58 10.99
CA ARG A 198 8.89 19.93 11.90
C ARG A 198 10.16 19.14 11.61
N VAL A 199 10.05 17.87 11.22
CA VAL A 199 11.21 17.05 10.81
C VAL A 199 11.92 17.64 9.58
N ILE A 200 11.16 18.22 8.64
CA ILE A 200 11.73 18.86 7.43
C ILE A 200 12.46 20.15 7.76
N ARG A 201 11.97 20.90 8.76
CA ARG A 201 12.47 22.24 9.11
C ARG A 201 13.59 22.25 10.16
N GLY A 202 13.76 21.15 10.87
CA GLY A 202 14.69 21.01 11.98
C GLY A 202 16.04 20.56 11.62
#